data_dfe5c9685573fdddfbea0cd3012a029f
#
_entry.id   dfe5c9685573fdddfbea0cd3012a029f
#
_cell.length_a   1.000
_cell.length_b   1.000
_cell.length_c   1.000
_cell.angle_alpha   90.00
_cell.angle_beta   90.00
_cell.angle_gamma   90.00
#
_symmetry.space_group_name_H-M   'P 1'
#
loop_
_entity.id
_entity.type
_entity.pdbx_description
1 polymer ?
#
loop_
_entity_poly.entity_id
_entity_poly.type
_entity_poly.pdbx_seq_one_letter_code
_entity_poly.pdbx_strand_id
1 'polypeptide(L)'
;ELAADATLQQGKILLDKEEYSKAVAPLQKFINAHVNHAKADQAAFHLGIAFARQQQWAQAVPHFLTVYQKYSNSSFCDRALYELAWCEKGQDRNPQASAHYQAFLQKFPQSPLVQDVTFELAELEFQEGKYASSIQRLNAILPKIKNADLKERVLYRLGWNHYNNESLLEAARNFETMLAINSKSERSVLAAYQAGAARLELKEHAAASQHFYKVVSQGSKGDTLHEQASIRL
;
A
#
# COMPACT_ATOMS: atom_id res chain seq x y z
N GLU A 1 28.88 -26.10 -2.05
CA GLU A 1 27.42 -26.06 -1.97
C GLU A 1 26.93 -25.80 -0.54
N LEU A 2 27.29 -26.63 0.47
CA LEU A 2 26.89 -26.43 1.87
C LEU A 2 27.30 -25.06 2.45
N ALA A 3 28.50 -24.55 2.14
CA ALA A 3 28.96 -23.24 2.61
C ALA A 3 28.18 -22.08 1.97
N ALA A 4 27.78 -22.23 0.70
CA ALA A 4 26.94 -21.27 0.02
C ALA A 4 25.55 -21.23 0.66
N ASP A 5 24.93 -22.37 0.86
CA ASP A 5 23.62 -22.48 1.51
C ASP A 5 23.64 -21.92 2.94
N ALA A 6 24.69 -22.18 3.71
CA ALA A 6 24.86 -21.62 5.05
C ALA A 6 24.93 -20.08 5.03
N THR A 7 25.64 -19.48 4.05
CA THR A 7 25.76 -18.04 3.91
C THR A 7 24.43 -17.40 3.53
N LEU A 8 23.68 -18.00 2.59
CA LEU A 8 22.33 -17.53 2.24
C LEU A 8 21.39 -17.65 3.43
N GLN A 9 21.42 -18.77 4.14
CA GLN A 9 20.57 -19.00 5.30
C GLN A 9 20.86 -18.03 6.45
N GLN A 10 22.14 -17.68 6.66
CA GLN A 10 22.52 -16.62 7.60
C GLN A 10 21.86 -15.29 7.26
N GLY A 11 21.89 -14.88 5.98
CA GLY A 11 21.23 -13.67 5.53
C GLY A 11 19.72 -13.67 5.77
N LYS A 12 19.07 -14.80 5.48
CA LYS A 12 17.63 -14.99 5.72
C LYS A 12 17.26 -14.90 7.20
N ILE A 13 18.00 -15.57 8.07
CA ILE A 13 17.78 -15.52 9.53
C ILE A 13 17.87 -14.07 10.04
N LEU A 14 18.83 -13.30 9.51
CA LEU A 14 18.98 -11.89 9.88
C LEU A 14 17.80 -11.03 9.40
N LEU A 15 17.25 -11.31 8.21
CA LEU A 15 16.02 -10.67 7.75
C LEU A 15 14.81 -11.01 8.63
N ASP A 16 14.66 -12.29 9.01
CA ASP A 16 13.57 -12.75 9.88
C ASP A 16 13.64 -12.12 11.29
N LYS A 17 14.85 -11.74 11.72
CA LYS A 17 15.10 -10.99 12.96
C LYS A 17 15.02 -9.47 12.78
N GLU A 18 14.65 -8.99 11.59
CA GLU A 18 14.64 -7.56 11.22
C GLU A 18 16.02 -6.86 11.35
N GLU A 19 17.10 -7.63 11.42
CA GLU A 19 18.48 -7.14 11.44
C GLU A 19 18.97 -6.82 10.02
N TYR A 20 18.23 -5.96 9.31
CA TYR A 20 18.39 -5.70 7.87
C TYR A 20 19.80 -5.29 7.48
N SER A 21 20.44 -4.39 8.24
CA SER A 21 21.79 -3.93 7.95
C SER A 21 22.83 -5.07 8.05
N LYS A 22 22.66 -6.00 8.98
CA LYS A 22 23.54 -7.16 9.13
C LYS A 22 23.31 -8.21 8.06
N ALA A 23 22.09 -8.30 7.51
CA ALA A 23 21.75 -9.24 6.44
C ALA A 23 22.45 -8.92 5.12
N VAL A 24 22.82 -7.67 4.87
CA VAL A 24 23.45 -7.24 3.60
C VAL A 24 24.74 -7.99 3.33
N ALA A 25 25.66 -8.04 4.30
CA ALA A 25 27.00 -8.64 4.08
C ALA A 25 26.97 -10.13 3.67
N PRO A 26 26.27 -11.02 4.36
CA PRO A 26 26.19 -12.44 3.94
C PRO A 26 25.46 -12.61 2.60
N LEU A 27 24.39 -11.85 2.33
CA LEU A 27 23.66 -11.94 1.06
C LEU A 27 24.52 -11.46 -0.11
N GLN A 28 25.23 -10.32 0.06
CA GLN A 28 26.15 -9.81 -0.95
C GLN A 28 27.31 -10.77 -1.20
N LYS A 29 27.88 -11.37 -0.14
CA LYS A 29 28.91 -12.41 -0.26
C LYS A 29 28.44 -13.59 -1.07
N PHE A 30 27.21 -14.06 -0.81
CA PHE A 30 26.61 -15.15 -1.58
C PHE A 30 26.52 -14.79 -3.08
N ILE A 31 25.95 -13.64 -3.42
CA ILE A 31 25.76 -13.21 -4.81
C ILE A 31 27.10 -13.09 -5.53
N ASN A 32 28.10 -12.51 -4.90
CA ASN A 32 29.42 -12.32 -5.51
C ASN A 32 30.15 -13.64 -5.76
N ALA A 33 30.06 -14.60 -4.82
CA ALA A 33 30.76 -15.87 -4.92
C ALA A 33 30.00 -16.92 -5.73
N HIS A 34 28.67 -16.80 -5.90
CA HIS A 34 27.80 -17.86 -6.38
C HIS A 34 26.77 -17.37 -7.41
N VAL A 35 27.23 -16.56 -8.39
CA VAL A 35 26.36 -15.87 -9.40
C VAL A 35 25.51 -16.83 -10.25
N ASN A 36 25.96 -18.09 -10.41
CA ASN A 36 25.24 -19.12 -11.16
C ASN A 36 24.60 -20.20 -10.26
N HIS A 37 24.53 -19.95 -8.97
CA HIS A 37 23.90 -20.91 -8.05
C HIS A 37 22.38 -20.95 -8.26
N ALA A 38 21.77 -22.12 -8.05
CA ALA A 38 20.33 -22.31 -8.21
C ALA A 38 19.45 -21.39 -7.34
N LYS A 39 20.01 -20.85 -6.25
CA LYS A 39 19.35 -19.91 -5.32
C LYS A 39 19.82 -18.46 -5.49
N ALA A 40 20.43 -18.11 -6.62
CA ALA A 40 20.92 -16.75 -6.85
C ALA A 40 19.78 -15.72 -6.97
N ASP A 41 18.63 -16.14 -7.50
CA ASP A 41 17.38 -15.37 -7.53
C ASP A 41 16.88 -15.04 -6.12
N GLN A 42 16.86 -16.06 -5.24
CA GLN A 42 16.46 -15.91 -3.84
C GLN A 42 17.42 -14.96 -3.10
N ALA A 43 18.72 -15.09 -3.30
CA ALA A 43 19.70 -14.20 -2.67
C ALA A 43 19.55 -12.76 -3.14
N ALA A 44 19.34 -12.53 -4.44
CA ALA A 44 19.09 -11.21 -5.00
C ALA A 44 17.80 -10.59 -4.44
N PHE A 45 16.70 -11.37 -4.38
CA PHE A 45 15.46 -10.91 -3.78
C PHE A 45 15.67 -10.49 -2.32
N HIS A 46 16.29 -11.34 -1.50
CA HIS A 46 16.50 -11.03 -0.08
C HIS A 46 17.45 -9.86 0.15
N LEU A 47 18.46 -9.66 -0.71
CA LEU A 47 19.33 -8.48 -0.63
C LEU A 47 18.56 -7.20 -0.98
N GLY A 48 17.69 -7.26 -1.99
CA GLY A 48 16.76 -6.17 -2.30
C GLY A 48 15.88 -5.82 -1.09
N ILE A 49 15.31 -6.82 -0.42
CA ILE A 49 14.51 -6.63 0.81
C ILE A 49 15.36 -5.99 1.92
N ALA A 50 16.62 -6.47 2.13
CA ALA A 50 17.50 -5.90 3.16
C ALA A 50 17.72 -4.40 2.96
N PHE A 51 17.93 -3.95 1.73
CA PHE A 51 18.06 -2.53 1.40
C PHE A 51 16.73 -1.78 1.50
N ALA A 52 15.65 -2.35 0.97
CA ALA A 52 14.33 -1.71 0.93
C ALA A 52 13.80 -1.42 2.35
N ARG A 53 13.96 -2.34 3.30
CA ARG A 53 13.52 -2.16 4.70
C ARG A 53 14.36 -1.14 5.46
N GLN A 54 15.54 -0.78 4.95
CA GLN A 54 16.37 0.33 5.44
C GLN A 54 16.09 1.64 4.69
N GLN A 55 15.05 1.71 3.84
CA GLN A 55 14.75 2.84 2.96
C GLN A 55 15.88 3.21 1.98
N GLN A 56 16.79 2.27 1.74
CA GLN A 56 17.89 2.43 0.77
C GLN A 56 17.38 2.03 -0.63
N TRP A 57 16.36 2.74 -1.10
CA TRP A 57 15.60 2.40 -2.30
C TRP A 57 16.48 2.25 -3.54
N ALA A 58 17.41 3.19 -3.75
CA ALA A 58 18.31 3.17 -4.90
C ALA A 58 19.21 1.93 -4.94
N GLN A 59 19.57 1.38 -3.77
CA GLN A 59 20.34 0.16 -3.66
C GLN A 59 19.46 -1.10 -3.82
N ALA A 60 18.20 -1.05 -3.41
CA ALA A 60 17.27 -2.17 -3.54
C ALA A 60 16.86 -2.43 -5.01
N VAL A 61 16.59 -1.39 -5.77
CA VAL A 61 16.08 -1.44 -7.16
C VAL A 61 16.87 -2.39 -8.06
N PRO A 62 18.21 -2.35 -8.19
CA PRO A 62 18.94 -3.23 -9.10
C PRO A 62 18.80 -4.71 -8.75
N HIS A 63 18.60 -5.05 -7.48
CA HIS A 63 18.43 -6.43 -7.04
C HIS A 63 17.05 -6.97 -7.43
N PHE A 64 15.98 -6.20 -7.25
CA PHE A 64 14.66 -6.59 -7.71
C PHE A 64 14.56 -6.64 -9.24
N LEU A 65 15.20 -5.70 -9.95
CA LEU A 65 15.33 -5.76 -11.41
C LEU A 65 16.04 -7.02 -11.88
N THR A 66 17.11 -7.43 -11.19
CA THR A 66 17.81 -8.68 -11.48
C THR A 66 16.88 -9.88 -11.37
N VAL A 67 16.06 -9.96 -10.32
CA VAL A 67 15.08 -11.05 -10.17
C VAL A 67 14.05 -11.01 -11.30
N TYR A 68 13.47 -9.85 -11.57
CA TYR A 68 12.42 -9.68 -12.55
C TYR A 68 12.87 -9.97 -14.00
N GLN A 69 14.09 -9.51 -14.36
CA GLN A 69 14.58 -9.57 -15.74
C GLN A 69 15.40 -10.84 -16.01
N LYS A 70 16.33 -11.18 -15.11
CA LYS A 70 17.25 -12.32 -15.31
C LYS A 70 16.63 -13.64 -14.86
N TYR A 71 15.83 -13.63 -13.81
CA TYR A 71 15.24 -14.82 -13.22
C TYR A 71 13.71 -14.85 -13.39
N SER A 72 13.25 -14.66 -14.63
CA SER A 72 11.81 -14.49 -14.96
C SER A 72 10.91 -15.66 -14.54
N ASN A 73 11.48 -16.86 -14.33
CA ASN A 73 10.78 -18.07 -13.86
C ASN A 73 10.90 -18.27 -12.34
N SER A 74 11.54 -17.33 -11.62
CA SER A 74 11.66 -17.40 -10.17
C SER A 74 10.30 -17.29 -9.49
N SER A 75 10.10 -18.03 -8.43
CA SER A 75 8.94 -17.89 -7.54
C SER A 75 8.90 -16.55 -6.79
N PHE A 76 9.96 -15.76 -6.87
CA PHE A 76 10.06 -14.42 -6.31
C PHE A 76 9.75 -13.32 -7.32
N CYS A 77 9.46 -13.67 -8.59
CA CYS A 77 9.39 -12.69 -9.67
C CYS A 77 8.23 -11.70 -9.48
N ASP A 78 7.05 -12.15 -9.06
CA ASP A 78 5.91 -11.28 -8.76
C ASP A 78 6.20 -10.37 -7.57
N ARG A 79 6.72 -10.92 -6.47
CA ARG A 79 7.11 -10.14 -5.29
C ARG A 79 8.21 -9.14 -5.60
N ALA A 80 9.20 -9.52 -6.41
CA ALA A 80 10.27 -8.61 -6.82
C ALA A 80 9.75 -7.43 -7.64
N LEU A 81 8.81 -7.66 -8.54
CA LEU A 81 8.20 -6.58 -9.32
C LEU A 81 7.34 -5.64 -8.44
N TYR A 82 6.64 -6.18 -7.46
CA TYR A 82 5.91 -5.39 -6.46
C TYR A 82 6.85 -4.51 -5.63
N GLU A 83 7.90 -5.11 -5.05
CA GLU A 83 8.88 -4.39 -4.21
C GLU A 83 9.68 -3.36 -5.04
N LEU A 84 9.96 -3.65 -6.32
CA LEU A 84 10.57 -2.70 -7.25
C LEU A 84 9.71 -1.45 -7.39
N ALA A 85 8.43 -1.62 -7.72
CA ALA A 85 7.49 -0.51 -7.87
C ALA A 85 7.35 0.29 -6.56
N TRP A 86 7.34 -0.41 -5.42
CA TRP A 86 7.28 0.21 -4.11
C TRP A 86 8.54 1.04 -3.79
N CYS A 87 9.73 0.53 -4.13
CA CYS A 87 10.98 1.28 -4.01
C CYS A 87 11.04 2.52 -4.93
N GLU A 88 10.45 2.45 -6.11
CA GLU A 88 10.35 3.61 -7.00
C GLU A 88 9.39 4.66 -6.47
N LYS A 89 8.24 4.22 -5.94
CA LYS A 89 7.31 5.11 -5.23
C LYS A 89 7.98 5.80 -4.04
N GLY A 90 8.80 5.08 -3.26
CA GLY A 90 9.57 5.63 -2.14
C GLY A 90 10.64 6.66 -2.55
N GLN A 91 11.00 6.72 -3.85
CA GLN A 91 11.91 7.71 -4.45
C GLN A 91 11.15 8.82 -5.20
N ASP A 92 9.83 8.94 -5.04
CA ASP A 92 8.95 9.86 -5.77
C ASP A 92 8.97 9.63 -7.31
N ARG A 93 9.38 8.43 -7.75
CA ARG A 93 9.37 8.02 -9.16
C ARG A 93 8.02 7.41 -9.53
N ASN A 94 6.95 8.16 -9.29
CA ASN A 94 5.58 7.69 -9.46
C ASN A 94 5.24 7.15 -10.86
N PRO A 95 5.73 7.75 -11.99
CA PRO A 95 5.50 7.19 -13.32
C PRO A 95 6.10 5.79 -13.51
N GLN A 96 7.32 5.55 -12.98
CA GLN A 96 7.99 4.25 -13.05
C GLN A 96 7.26 3.22 -12.18
N ALA A 97 6.92 3.59 -10.95
CA ALA A 97 6.14 2.75 -10.03
C ALA A 97 4.81 2.33 -10.68
N SER A 98 4.08 3.28 -11.27
CA SER A 98 2.82 3.02 -11.98
C SER A 98 3.01 2.03 -13.15
N ALA A 99 4.06 2.21 -13.95
CA ALA A 99 4.37 1.30 -15.05
C ALA A 99 4.65 -0.12 -14.57
N HIS A 100 5.41 -0.27 -13.46
CA HIS A 100 5.71 -1.59 -12.90
C HIS A 100 4.50 -2.23 -12.23
N TYR A 101 3.62 -1.48 -11.54
CA TYR A 101 2.36 -2.01 -11.03
C TYR A 101 1.43 -2.46 -12.17
N GLN A 102 1.36 -1.72 -13.28
CA GLN A 102 0.60 -2.14 -14.45
C GLN A 102 1.17 -3.41 -15.08
N ALA A 103 2.50 -3.49 -15.25
CA ALA A 103 3.18 -4.69 -15.73
C ALA A 103 2.93 -5.89 -14.81
N PHE A 104 2.89 -5.68 -13.49
CA PHE A 104 2.55 -6.72 -12.52
C PHE A 104 1.15 -7.29 -12.79
N LEU A 105 0.14 -6.43 -12.89
CA LEU A 105 -1.25 -6.85 -13.10
C LEU A 105 -1.45 -7.61 -14.40
N GLN A 106 -0.67 -7.29 -15.44
CA GLN A 106 -0.68 -7.99 -16.73
C GLN A 106 0.03 -9.35 -16.65
N LYS A 107 1.19 -9.40 -16.00
CA LYS A 107 2.05 -10.59 -15.98
C LYS A 107 1.63 -11.62 -14.93
N PHE A 108 1.11 -11.17 -13.79
CA PHE A 108 0.79 -12.00 -12.62
C PHE A 108 -0.67 -11.86 -12.16
N PRO A 109 -1.68 -12.07 -13.04
CA PRO A 109 -3.09 -11.85 -12.71
C PRO A 109 -3.63 -12.80 -11.64
N GLN A 110 -2.92 -13.88 -11.32
CA GLN A 110 -3.28 -14.86 -10.31
C GLN A 110 -2.45 -14.75 -9.02
N SER A 111 -1.54 -13.77 -8.93
CA SER A 111 -0.74 -13.56 -7.72
C SER A 111 -1.65 -13.14 -6.55
N PRO A 112 -1.37 -13.62 -5.32
CA PRO A 112 -2.08 -13.16 -4.13
C PRO A 112 -1.92 -11.65 -3.89
N LEU A 113 -0.92 -10.99 -4.49
CA LEU A 113 -0.65 -9.56 -4.35
C LEU A 113 -1.50 -8.68 -5.29
N VAL A 114 -2.34 -9.26 -6.15
CA VAL A 114 -3.13 -8.48 -7.14
C VAL A 114 -3.96 -7.39 -6.47
N GLN A 115 -4.56 -7.66 -5.30
CA GLN A 115 -5.39 -6.68 -4.60
C GLN A 115 -4.54 -5.53 -4.04
N ASP A 116 -3.39 -5.85 -3.44
CA ASP A 116 -2.46 -4.84 -2.91
C ASP A 116 -1.89 -3.98 -4.03
N VAL A 117 -1.43 -4.60 -5.13
CA VAL A 117 -0.91 -3.88 -6.31
C VAL A 117 -1.97 -2.99 -6.93
N THR A 118 -3.22 -3.47 -7.02
CA THR A 118 -4.32 -2.65 -7.56
C THR A 118 -4.60 -1.46 -6.67
N PHE A 119 -4.54 -1.64 -5.35
CA PHE A 119 -4.68 -0.55 -4.39
C PHE A 119 -3.54 0.48 -4.52
N GLU A 120 -2.28 0.03 -4.56
CA GLU A 120 -1.13 0.94 -4.71
C GLU A 120 -1.18 1.74 -6.04
N LEU A 121 -1.61 1.11 -7.13
CA LEU A 121 -1.80 1.81 -8.40
C LEU A 121 -2.95 2.84 -8.31
N ALA A 122 -4.05 2.50 -7.64
CA ALA A 122 -5.16 3.43 -7.42
C ALA A 122 -4.76 4.62 -6.53
N GLU A 123 -3.84 4.42 -5.57
CA GLU A 123 -3.24 5.51 -4.77
C GLU A 123 -2.45 6.48 -5.65
N LEU A 124 -1.64 5.98 -6.58
CA LEU A 124 -0.92 6.83 -7.53
C LEU A 124 -1.88 7.59 -8.44
N GLU A 125 -2.91 6.94 -8.96
CA GLU A 125 -3.95 7.58 -9.77
C GLU A 125 -4.69 8.68 -8.99
N PHE A 126 -4.97 8.46 -7.71
CA PHE A 126 -5.54 9.50 -6.85
C PHE A 126 -4.61 10.70 -6.69
N GLN A 127 -3.31 10.48 -6.45
CA GLN A 127 -2.32 11.55 -6.32
C GLN A 127 -2.19 12.38 -7.61
N GLU A 128 -2.41 11.75 -8.77
CA GLU A 128 -2.42 12.39 -10.08
C GLU A 128 -3.76 13.07 -10.44
N GLY A 129 -4.75 13.05 -9.53
CA GLY A 129 -6.09 13.59 -9.79
C GLY A 129 -6.95 12.73 -10.72
N LYS A 130 -6.53 11.51 -11.03
CA LYS A 130 -7.26 10.56 -11.90
C LYS A 130 -8.32 9.80 -11.09
N TYR A 131 -9.24 10.54 -10.45
CA TYR A 131 -10.20 9.98 -9.49
C TYR A 131 -11.10 8.90 -10.11
N ALA A 132 -11.59 9.11 -11.31
CA ALA A 132 -12.48 8.15 -11.99
C ALA A 132 -11.78 6.81 -12.26
N SER A 133 -10.51 6.81 -12.68
CA SER A 133 -9.70 5.61 -12.88
C SER A 133 -9.47 4.86 -11.56
N SER A 134 -9.06 5.58 -10.52
CA SER A 134 -8.88 5.04 -9.18
C SER A 134 -10.16 4.41 -8.64
N ILE A 135 -11.33 5.07 -8.77
CA ILE A 135 -12.64 4.53 -8.39
C ILE A 135 -12.92 3.21 -9.12
N GLN A 136 -12.73 3.17 -10.43
CA GLN A 136 -12.97 1.97 -11.22
C GLN A 136 -12.13 0.78 -10.72
N ARG A 137 -10.83 1.01 -10.45
CA ARG A 137 -9.93 -0.02 -9.94
C ARG A 137 -10.34 -0.53 -8.57
N LEU A 138 -10.60 0.38 -7.65
CA LEU A 138 -10.95 0.04 -6.28
C LEU A 138 -12.28 -0.71 -6.20
N ASN A 139 -13.28 -0.30 -6.98
CA ASN A 139 -14.57 -1.00 -7.07
C ASN A 139 -14.43 -2.41 -7.65
N ALA A 140 -13.49 -2.65 -8.56
CA ALA A 140 -13.25 -3.98 -9.13
C ALA A 140 -12.68 -4.99 -8.11
N ILE A 141 -11.92 -4.52 -7.11
CA ILE A 141 -11.33 -5.39 -6.08
C ILE A 141 -12.18 -5.46 -4.81
N LEU A 142 -12.92 -4.42 -4.44
CA LEU A 142 -13.64 -4.30 -3.17
C LEU A 142 -14.50 -5.53 -2.80
N PRO A 143 -15.31 -6.12 -3.71
CA PRO A 143 -16.13 -7.29 -3.39
C PRO A 143 -15.31 -8.57 -3.14
N LYS A 144 -14.05 -8.61 -3.57
CA LYS A 144 -13.17 -9.76 -3.46
C LYS A 144 -12.24 -9.71 -2.24
N ILE A 145 -12.16 -8.56 -1.56
CA ILE A 145 -11.25 -8.34 -0.44
C ILE A 145 -11.77 -9.07 0.80
N LYS A 146 -10.94 -9.99 1.32
CA LYS A 146 -11.18 -10.70 2.59
C LYS A 146 -10.43 -10.05 3.76
N ASN A 147 -9.28 -9.41 3.49
CA ASN A 147 -8.47 -8.73 4.49
C ASN A 147 -9.20 -7.47 4.96
N ALA A 148 -9.50 -7.38 6.25
CA ALA A 148 -10.27 -6.27 6.82
C ALA A 148 -9.52 -4.93 6.75
N ASP A 149 -8.19 -4.92 6.95
CA ASP A 149 -7.37 -3.70 6.85
C ASP A 149 -7.34 -3.16 5.41
N LEU A 150 -7.09 -4.03 4.44
CA LEU A 150 -7.12 -3.62 3.04
C LEU A 150 -8.53 -3.12 2.64
N LYS A 151 -9.58 -3.76 3.11
CA LYS A 151 -10.97 -3.33 2.84
C LYS A 151 -11.25 -1.95 3.42
N GLU A 152 -10.80 -1.69 4.64
CA GLU A 152 -10.89 -0.38 5.28
C GLU A 152 -10.16 0.69 4.47
N ARG A 153 -8.90 0.42 4.07
CA ARG A 153 -8.08 1.33 3.26
C ARG A 153 -8.75 1.64 1.92
N VAL A 154 -9.29 0.64 1.25
CA VAL A 154 -9.99 0.78 -0.04
C VAL A 154 -11.25 1.64 0.10
N LEU A 155 -12.09 1.39 1.11
CA LEU A 155 -13.29 2.19 1.36
C LEU A 155 -12.95 3.64 1.71
N TYR A 156 -11.93 3.86 2.53
CA TYR A 156 -11.44 5.19 2.86
C TYR A 156 -10.97 5.93 1.61
N ARG A 157 -10.19 5.28 0.74
CA ARG A 157 -9.73 5.87 -0.52
C ARG A 157 -10.86 6.11 -1.51
N LEU A 158 -11.84 5.20 -1.60
CA LEU A 158 -13.05 5.43 -2.39
C LEU A 158 -13.84 6.65 -1.91
N GLY A 159 -13.98 6.82 -0.60
CA GLY A 159 -14.59 8.03 -0.04
C GLY A 159 -13.92 9.31 -0.54
N TRP A 160 -12.59 9.36 -0.45
CA TRP A 160 -11.82 10.52 -0.92
C TRP A 160 -11.88 10.70 -2.45
N ASN A 161 -11.81 9.63 -3.22
CA ASN A 161 -11.94 9.69 -4.68
C ASN A 161 -13.30 10.26 -5.09
N HIS A 162 -14.39 9.76 -4.48
CA HIS A 162 -15.73 10.25 -4.77
C HIS A 162 -15.92 11.69 -4.32
N TYR A 163 -15.36 12.08 -3.17
CA TYR A 163 -15.42 13.46 -2.69
C TYR A 163 -14.74 14.43 -3.68
N ASN A 164 -13.53 14.11 -4.11
CA ASN A 164 -12.78 14.93 -5.08
C ASN A 164 -13.37 14.87 -6.50
N ASN A 165 -14.19 13.86 -6.80
CA ASN A 165 -14.93 13.72 -8.06
C ASN A 165 -16.36 14.26 -7.96
N GLU A 166 -16.64 15.07 -6.93
CA GLU A 166 -17.95 15.75 -6.66
C GLU A 166 -19.13 14.79 -6.50
N SER A 167 -18.87 13.50 -6.25
CA SER A 167 -19.87 12.45 -6.03
C SER A 167 -20.15 12.32 -4.53
N LEU A 168 -20.70 13.36 -3.91
CA LEU A 168 -20.79 13.50 -2.45
C LEU A 168 -21.58 12.37 -1.77
N LEU A 169 -22.66 11.86 -2.38
CA LEU A 169 -23.45 10.78 -1.83
C LEU A 169 -22.62 9.49 -1.71
N GLU A 170 -21.88 9.15 -2.76
CA GLU A 170 -21.02 7.96 -2.75
C GLU A 170 -19.83 8.15 -1.83
N ALA A 171 -19.29 9.36 -1.72
CA ALA A 171 -18.26 9.68 -0.74
C ALA A 171 -18.73 9.40 0.68
N ALA A 172 -19.88 9.94 1.08
CA ALA A 172 -20.47 9.70 2.40
C ALA A 172 -20.67 8.20 2.65
N ARG A 173 -21.30 7.48 1.71
CA ARG A 173 -21.55 6.04 1.82
C ARG A 173 -20.29 5.21 2.04
N ASN A 174 -19.20 5.54 1.33
CA ASN A 174 -17.94 4.79 1.48
C ASN A 174 -17.29 5.04 2.85
N PHE A 175 -17.27 6.30 3.33
CA PHE A 175 -16.79 6.60 4.67
C PHE A 175 -17.67 5.94 5.75
N GLU A 176 -18.98 5.98 5.62
CA GLU A 176 -19.94 5.33 6.53
C GLU A 176 -19.75 3.81 6.56
N THR A 177 -19.56 3.19 5.40
CA THR A 177 -19.30 1.75 5.31
C THR A 177 -17.97 1.38 5.98
N MET A 178 -16.93 2.19 5.78
CA MET A 178 -15.66 2.02 6.47
C MET A 178 -15.84 2.10 7.99
N LEU A 179 -16.58 3.11 8.49
CA LEU A 179 -16.86 3.30 9.91
C LEU A 179 -17.67 2.17 10.52
N ALA A 180 -18.54 1.51 9.75
CA ALA A 180 -19.29 0.35 10.18
C ALA A 180 -18.39 -0.89 10.36
N ILE A 181 -17.32 -1.01 9.56
CA ILE A 181 -16.34 -2.11 9.67
C ILE A 181 -15.41 -1.89 10.87
N ASN A 182 -14.86 -0.68 11.01
CA ASN A 182 -13.92 -0.36 12.08
C ASN A 182 -14.07 1.09 12.56
N SER A 183 -14.89 1.28 13.58
CA SER A 183 -15.17 2.59 14.16
C SER A 183 -14.06 3.15 15.06
N LYS A 184 -13.02 2.36 15.32
CA LYS A 184 -11.91 2.69 16.24
C LYS A 184 -10.56 2.77 15.55
N SER A 185 -10.51 2.69 14.22
CA SER A 185 -9.25 2.85 13.48
C SER A 185 -8.72 4.28 13.59
N GLU A 186 -7.44 4.46 13.35
CA GLU A 186 -6.80 5.78 13.29
C GLU A 186 -7.47 6.71 12.25
N ARG A 187 -8.08 6.12 11.21
CA ARG A 187 -8.79 6.86 10.16
C ARG A 187 -10.23 7.21 10.51
N SER A 188 -10.78 6.65 11.60
CA SER A 188 -12.22 6.74 11.89
C SER A 188 -12.69 8.16 12.18
N VAL A 189 -11.90 8.96 12.90
CA VAL A 189 -12.25 10.36 13.22
C VAL A 189 -12.31 11.21 11.95
N LEU A 190 -11.30 11.08 11.08
CA LEU A 190 -11.25 11.82 9.82
C LEU A 190 -12.34 11.32 8.85
N ALA A 191 -12.59 10.03 8.77
CA ALA A 191 -13.69 9.48 7.96
C ALA A 191 -15.05 9.96 8.42
N ALA A 192 -15.30 10.04 9.74
CA ALA A 192 -16.52 10.58 10.29
C ALA A 192 -16.68 12.08 9.94
N TYR A 193 -15.60 12.85 10.07
CA TYR A 193 -15.64 14.25 9.67
C TYR A 193 -15.98 14.42 8.18
N GLN A 194 -15.35 13.65 7.30
CA GLN A 194 -15.60 13.71 5.85
C GLN A 194 -17.01 13.23 5.46
N ALA A 195 -17.50 12.18 6.13
CA ALA A 195 -18.89 11.76 5.96
C ALA A 195 -19.86 12.88 6.35
N GLY A 196 -19.62 13.52 7.50
CA GLY A 196 -20.40 14.67 7.97
C GLY A 196 -20.35 15.85 7.00
N ALA A 197 -19.17 16.19 6.48
CA ALA A 197 -18.99 17.26 5.51
C ALA A 197 -19.76 16.96 4.20
N ALA A 198 -19.63 15.76 3.65
CA ALA A 198 -20.36 15.36 2.45
C ALA A 198 -21.88 15.38 2.66
N ARG A 199 -22.38 14.90 3.82
CA ARG A 199 -23.81 14.96 4.16
C ARG A 199 -24.32 16.40 4.33
N LEU A 200 -23.49 17.30 4.88
CA LEU A 200 -23.83 18.70 5.03
C LEU A 200 -23.97 19.39 3.67
N GLU A 201 -23.05 19.14 2.75
CA GLU A 201 -23.14 19.67 1.38
C GLU A 201 -24.38 19.16 0.63
N LEU A 202 -24.82 17.92 0.93
CA LEU A 202 -26.08 17.34 0.44
C LEU A 202 -27.31 17.90 1.16
N LYS A 203 -27.15 18.82 2.13
CA LYS A 203 -28.21 19.40 2.98
C LYS A 203 -28.91 18.35 3.88
N GLU A 204 -28.26 17.24 4.14
CA GLU A 204 -28.74 16.19 5.03
C GLU A 204 -28.27 16.45 6.48
N HIS A 205 -28.76 17.55 7.07
CA HIS A 205 -28.28 18.12 8.33
C HIS A 205 -28.30 17.14 9.50
N ALA A 206 -29.35 16.33 9.63
CA ALA A 206 -29.46 15.35 10.71
C ALA A 206 -28.36 14.28 10.63
N ALA A 207 -28.08 13.76 9.43
CA ALA A 207 -27.01 12.79 9.21
C ALA A 207 -25.62 13.44 9.43
N ALA A 208 -25.42 14.66 8.93
CA ALA A 208 -24.18 15.39 9.14
C ALA A 208 -23.87 15.59 10.63
N SER A 209 -24.87 16.02 11.41
CA SER A 209 -24.73 16.25 12.84
C SER A 209 -24.34 14.99 13.61
N GLN A 210 -24.91 13.81 13.26
CA GLN A 210 -24.51 12.53 13.86
C GLN A 210 -23.02 12.23 13.67
N HIS A 211 -22.48 12.49 12.48
CA HIS A 211 -21.08 12.29 12.17
C HIS A 211 -20.16 13.29 12.91
N PHE A 212 -20.52 14.57 12.93
CA PHE A 212 -19.77 15.59 13.68
C PHE A 212 -19.79 15.32 15.20
N TYR A 213 -20.94 14.87 15.76
CA TYR A 213 -21.01 14.43 17.15
C TYR A 213 -20.04 13.30 17.45
N LYS A 214 -19.90 12.33 16.53
CA LYS A 214 -18.91 11.25 16.68
C LYS A 214 -17.48 11.80 16.71
N VAL A 215 -17.13 12.77 15.86
CA VAL A 215 -15.82 13.42 15.86
C VAL A 215 -15.56 14.11 17.19
N VAL A 216 -16.53 14.88 17.70
CA VAL A 216 -16.41 15.61 18.98
C VAL A 216 -16.31 14.65 20.17
N SER A 217 -17.05 13.54 20.13
CA SER A 217 -17.04 12.54 21.23
C SER A 217 -15.77 11.68 21.28
N GLN A 218 -15.09 11.49 20.16
CA GLN A 218 -13.90 10.64 20.04
C GLN A 218 -12.60 11.43 19.86
N GLY A 219 -12.69 12.68 19.42
CA GLY A 219 -11.53 13.56 19.21
C GLY A 219 -11.02 14.17 20.51
N SER A 220 -9.75 14.51 20.54
CA SER A 220 -9.15 15.25 21.65
C SER A 220 -9.52 16.72 21.60
N LYS A 221 -9.87 17.32 22.73
CA LYS A 221 -10.05 18.78 22.83
C LYS A 221 -8.76 19.49 22.43
N GLY A 222 -8.87 20.47 21.53
CA GLY A 222 -7.73 21.18 20.97
C GLY A 222 -7.21 20.59 19.64
N ASP A 223 -7.79 19.47 19.17
CA ASP A 223 -7.56 18.99 17.82
C ASP A 223 -8.39 19.82 16.83
N THR A 224 -7.76 20.24 15.73
CA THR A 224 -8.38 21.03 14.66
C THR A 224 -9.69 20.40 14.14
N LEU A 225 -9.74 19.09 13.99
CA LEU A 225 -10.95 18.39 13.54
C LEU A 225 -12.07 18.44 14.59
N HIS A 226 -11.73 18.33 15.89
CA HIS A 226 -12.69 18.47 16.98
C HIS A 226 -13.31 19.88 17.00
N GLU A 227 -12.48 20.92 16.86
CA GLU A 227 -12.95 22.30 16.81
C GLU A 227 -13.85 22.57 15.61
N GLN A 228 -13.40 22.15 14.40
CA GLN A 228 -14.19 22.29 13.18
C GLN A 228 -15.52 21.53 13.24
N ALA A 229 -15.54 20.34 13.80
CA ALA A 229 -16.77 19.56 13.98
C ALA A 229 -17.70 20.23 14.99
N SER A 230 -17.17 20.80 16.09
CA SER A 230 -17.96 21.50 17.10
C SER A 230 -18.66 22.75 16.55
N ILE A 231 -18.05 23.44 15.58
CA ILE A 231 -18.67 24.61 14.92
C ILE A 231 -19.79 24.18 13.95
N ARG A 232 -19.75 22.95 13.42
CA ARG A 232 -20.70 22.44 12.44
C ARG A 232 -21.86 21.64 13.05
N LEU A 233 -21.84 21.40 14.36
CA LEU A 233 -22.92 20.79 15.12
C LEU A 233 -24.08 21.73 15.34
#